data_92b1564ce2ea1800f1eca257efa8e87f
#
_entry.id   92b1564ce2ea1800f1eca257efa8e87f
#
_cell.length_a   1.000
_cell.length_b   1.000
_cell.length_c   1.000
_cell.angle_alpha   90.00
_cell.angle_beta   90.00
_cell.angle_gamma   90.00
#
_symmetry.space_group_name_H-M   'P 1'
#
loop_
_entity.id
_entity.type
_entity.pdbx_description
1 polymer ?
#
loop_
_entity_poly.entity_id
_entity_poly.type
_entity_poly.pdbx_seq_one_letter_code
_entity_poly.pdbx_strand_id
1 'polypeptide(L)'
;MLFLGLAWLVLAACIAAGCFTPAHRLPTWLPNDKLLHFGAYFALAFPMAFVTQSWSRLLLIAIGLSIAGFLIEIVQRYIPGRDFSIADMVANTGGVVMGIGAGYMCLALHQALPDSLGTLL
;
A
#
# COMPACT_ATOMS: atom_id res chain seq x y z
N MET A 1 6.85 8.09 16.31
CA MET A 1 7.15 6.78 15.70
C MET A 1 6.13 5.72 16.09
N LEU A 2 5.84 5.49 17.39
CA LEU A 2 4.85 4.49 17.82
C LEU A 2 3.45 4.72 17.23
N PHE A 3 2.96 5.95 17.26
CA PHE A 3 1.65 6.31 16.71
C PHE A 3 1.53 6.03 15.21
N LEU A 4 2.57 6.37 14.44
CA LEU A 4 2.61 6.08 12.99
C LEU A 4 2.64 4.58 12.70
N GLY A 5 3.38 3.82 13.51
CA GLY A 5 3.40 2.37 13.40
C GLY A 5 2.03 1.74 13.69
N LEU A 6 1.35 2.21 14.74
CA LEU A 6 -0.01 1.75 15.08
C LEU A 6 -1.01 2.11 13.97
N ALA A 7 -0.96 3.33 13.44
CA ALA A 7 -1.82 3.75 12.33
C ALA A 7 -1.59 2.89 11.09
N TRP A 8 -0.34 2.57 10.77
CA TRP A 8 0.00 1.68 9.66
C TRP A 8 -0.54 0.26 9.88
N LEU A 9 -0.40 -0.28 11.09
CA LEU A 9 -0.95 -1.61 11.42
C LEU A 9 -2.48 -1.64 11.32
N VAL A 10 -3.16 -0.60 11.77
CA VAL A 10 -4.62 -0.47 11.62
C VAL A 10 -5.00 -0.44 10.15
N LEU A 11 -4.30 0.34 9.33
CA LEU A 11 -4.53 0.38 7.89
C LEU A 11 -4.34 -0.99 7.25
N ALA A 12 -3.24 -1.69 7.58
CA ALA A 12 -2.97 -3.04 7.08
C ALA A 12 -4.06 -4.03 7.50
N ALA A 13 -4.54 -3.96 8.74
CA ALA A 13 -5.62 -4.80 9.24
C ALA A 13 -6.95 -4.51 8.53
N CYS A 14 -7.28 -3.24 8.27
CA CYS A 14 -8.48 -2.86 7.51
C CYS A 14 -8.43 -3.37 6.06
N ILE A 15 -7.28 -3.26 5.41
CA ILE A 15 -7.06 -3.77 4.05
C ILE A 15 -7.24 -5.30 4.03
N ALA A 16 -6.60 -6.02 4.96
CA ALA A 16 -6.73 -7.46 5.08
C ALA A 16 -8.20 -7.88 5.32
N ALA A 17 -8.91 -7.19 6.20
CA ALA A 17 -10.32 -7.44 6.46
C ALA A 17 -11.17 -7.27 5.20
N GLY A 18 -10.92 -6.21 4.41
CA GLY A 18 -11.58 -5.99 3.13
C GLY A 18 -11.27 -7.09 2.10
N CYS A 19 -10.01 -7.50 2.01
CA CYS A 19 -9.57 -8.58 1.12
C CYS A 19 -10.23 -9.92 1.44
N PHE A 20 -10.49 -10.21 2.70
CA PHE A 20 -11.09 -11.47 3.15
C PHE A 20 -12.62 -11.41 3.29
N THR A 21 -13.23 -10.28 3.00
CA THR A 21 -14.67 -10.13 2.99
C THR A 21 -15.24 -10.71 1.68
N PRO A 22 -16.31 -11.56 1.73
CA PRO A 22 -16.99 -12.04 0.54
C PRO A 22 -17.49 -10.89 -0.33
N ALA A 23 -17.40 -11.04 -1.66
CA ALA A 23 -17.72 -9.96 -2.60
C ALA A 23 -19.13 -9.39 -2.42
N HIS A 24 -20.12 -10.23 -2.11
CA HIS A 24 -21.51 -9.81 -1.93
C HIS A 24 -21.75 -8.95 -0.66
N ARG A 25 -20.79 -8.93 0.27
CA ARG A 25 -20.83 -8.10 1.49
C ARG A 25 -20.12 -6.77 1.34
N LEU A 26 -19.42 -6.57 0.23
CA LEU A 26 -18.74 -5.30 -0.03
C LEU A 26 -19.72 -4.24 -0.50
N PRO A 27 -19.52 -2.96 -0.13
CA PRO A 27 -20.34 -1.86 -0.63
C PRO A 27 -20.28 -1.74 -2.15
N THR A 28 -21.41 -1.51 -2.79
CA THR A 28 -21.52 -1.41 -4.26
C THR A 28 -20.88 -0.14 -4.85
N TRP A 29 -20.61 0.86 -4.01
CA TRP A 29 -19.95 2.10 -4.42
C TRP A 29 -18.42 2.01 -4.48
N LEU A 30 -17.85 0.89 -4.05
CA LEU A 30 -16.39 0.70 -4.12
C LEU A 30 -15.91 0.69 -5.58
N PRO A 31 -14.70 1.23 -5.85
CA PRO A 31 -14.05 1.10 -7.14
C PRO A 31 -13.85 -0.37 -7.54
N ASN A 32 -13.43 -0.60 -8.78
CA ASN A 32 -13.09 -1.95 -9.21
C ASN A 32 -11.94 -2.55 -8.36
N ASP A 33 -11.88 -3.86 -8.31
CA ASP A 33 -10.94 -4.61 -7.46
C ASP A 33 -9.47 -4.22 -7.71
N LYS A 34 -9.07 -4.06 -8.97
CA LYS A 34 -7.69 -3.68 -9.34
C LYS A 34 -7.28 -2.33 -8.79
N LEU A 35 -8.19 -1.35 -8.84
CA LEU A 35 -7.95 -0.01 -8.29
C LEU A 35 -7.87 -0.06 -6.76
N LEU A 36 -8.68 -0.88 -6.12
CA LEU A 36 -8.62 -1.10 -4.67
C LEU A 36 -7.29 -1.73 -4.26
N HIS A 37 -6.85 -2.77 -4.95
CA HIS A 37 -5.57 -3.41 -4.71
C HIS A 37 -4.40 -2.44 -4.90
N PHE A 38 -4.38 -1.73 -6.02
CA PHE A 38 -3.36 -0.71 -6.29
C PHE A 38 -3.33 0.37 -5.19
N GLY A 39 -4.49 0.96 -4.87
CA GLY A 39 -4.61 2.01 -3.86
C GLY A 39 -4.22 1.56 -2.46
N ALA A 40 -4.62 0.36 -2.07
CA ALA A 40 -4.29 -0.24 -0.77
C ALA A 40 -2.77 -0.42 -0.62
N TYR A 41 -2.12 -1.01 -1.60
CA TYR A 41 -0.67 -1.25 -1.57
C TYR A 41 0.14 0.03 -1.75
N PHE A 42 -0.38 0.99 -2.51
CA PHE A 42 0.18 2.34 -2.56
C PHE A 42 0.17 2.98 -1.16
N ALA A 43 -0.96 2.95 -0.47
CA ALA A 43 -1.11 3.54 0.86
C ALA A 43 -0.23 2.85 1.91
N LEU A 44 0.00 1.53 1.82
CA LEU A 44 0.91 0.81 2.70
C LEU A 44 2.38 1.14 2.43
N ALA A 45 2.75 1.33 1.17
CA ALA A 45 4.13 1.52 0.75
C ALA A 45 4.61 2.98 0.82
N PHE A 46 3.72 3.94 0.56
CA PHE A 46 4.03 5.38 0.53
C PHE A 46 4.76 5.87 1.80
N PRO A 47 4.30 5.59 3.03
CA PRO A 47 4.96 6.08 4.23
C PRO A 47 6.34 5.46 4.48
N MET A 48 6.67 4.36 3.83
CA MET A 48 7.93 3.65 4.06
C MET A 48 9.15 4.46 3.62
N ALA A 49 9.02 5.32 2.61
CA ALA A 49 10.08 6.23 2.20
C ALA A 49 10.47 7.24 3.29
N PHE A 50 9.54 7.58 4.18
CA PHE A 50 9.78 8.47 5.32
C PHE A 50 10.37 7.74 6.53
N VAL A 51 10.14 6.42 6.61
CA VAL A 51 10.67 5.56 7.68
C VAL A 51 12.13 5.19 7.42
N THR A 52 12.48 4.95 6.17
CA THR A 52 13.85 4.61 5.79
C THR A 52 14.21 5.13 4.41
N GLN A 53 15.43 5.64 4.27
CA GLN A 53 16.02 6.06 2.98
C GLN A 53 17.01 5.02 2.45
N SER A 54 17.20 3.91 3.13
CA SER A 54 18.06 2.82 2.68
C SER A 54 17.38 2.04 1.56
N TRP A 55 17.98 2.05 0.37
CA TRP A 55 17.48 1.32 -0.80
C TRP A 55 17.32 -0.18 -0.55
N SER A 56 18.23 -0.80 0.19
CA SER A 56 18.13 -2.23 0.53
C SER A 56 16.91 -2.50 1.42
N ARG A 57 16.61 -1.63 2.39
CA ARG A 57 15.43 -1.76 3.24
C ARG A 57 14.14 -1.51 2.46
N LEU A 58 14.11 -0.49 1.59
CA LEU A 58 12.96 -0.23 0.72
C LEU A 58 12.69 -1.41 -0.22
N LEU A 59 13.74 -2.01 -0.78
CA LEU A 59 13.61 -3.20 -1.61
C LEU A 59 13.04 -4.40 -0.83
N LEU A 60 13.53 -4.63 0.39
CA LEU A 60 12.99 -5.70 1.25
C LEU A 60 11.52 -5.45 1.61
N ILE A 61 11.14 -4.21 1.89
CA ILE A 61 9.73 -3.83 2.14
C ILE A 61 8.88 -4.08 0.89
N ALA A 62 9.38 -3.67 -0.29
CA ALA A 62 8.67 -3.88 -1.55
C ALA A 62 8.45 -5.37 -1.85
N ILE A 63 9.48 -6.19 -1.67
CA ILE A 63 9.39 -7.64 -1.83
C ILE A 63 8.40 -8.22 -0.82
N GLY A 64 8.50 -7.84 0.45
CA GLY A 64 7.63 -8.33 1.52
C GLY A 64 6.16 -8.01 1.28
N LEU A 65 5.84 -6.77 0.89
CA LEU A 65 4.48 -6.37 0.55
C LEU A 65 3.95 -7.08 -0.70
N SER A 66 4.80 -7.28 -1.72
CA SER A 66 4.41 -8.02 -2.93
C SER A 66 4.14 -9.49 -2.63
N ILE A 67 4.94 -10.13 -1.77
CA ILE A 67 4.70 -11.49 -1.30
C ILE A 67 3.40 -11.56 -0.49
N ALA A 68 3.16 -10.61 0.40
CA ALA A 68 1.91 -10.54 1.17
C ALA A 68 0.69 -10.41 0.23
N GLY A 69 0.79 -9.60 -0.82
CA GLY A 69 -0.24 -9.49 -1.86
C GLY A 69 -0.48 -10.81 -2.58
N PHE A 70 0.57 -11.52 -2.93
CA PHE A 70 0.45 -12.84 -3.54
C PHE A 70 -0.25 -13.85 -2.62
N LEU A 71 0.11 -13.88 -1.33
CA LEU A 71 -0.52 -14.76 -0.34
C LEU A 71 -2.00 -14.41 -0.15
N ILE A 72 -2.35 -13.14 -0.15
CA ILE A 72 -3.75 -12.68 -0.09
C ILE A 72 -4.54 -13.21 -1.29
N GLU A 73 -3.99 -13.13 -2.51
CA GLU A 73 -4.63 -13.67 -3.73
C GLU A 73 -4.87 -15.18 -3.63
N ILE A 74 -3.92 -15.92 -3.07
CA ILE A 74 -4.10 -17.37 -2.83
C ILE A 74 -5.27 -17.61 -1.88
N VAL A 75 -5.36 -16.85 -0.78
CA VAL A 75 -6.46 -17.00 0.20
C VAL A 75 -7.79 -16.57 -0.40
N GLN A 76 -7.82 -15.48 -1.19
CA GLN A 76 -9.04 -15.00 -1.84
C GLN A 76 -9.69 -16.05 -2.75
N ARG A 77 -8.91 -16.93 -3.35
CA ARG A 77 -9.42 -18.06 -4.13
C ARG A 77 -10.44 -18.92 -3.37
N TYR A 78 -10.34 -18.97 -2.04
CA TYR A 78 -11.22 -19.77 -1.17
C TYR A 78 -12.38 -18.96 -0.57
N ILE A 79 -12.48 -17.67 -0.88
CA ILE A 79 -13.53 -16.79 -0.36
C ILE A 79 -14.66 -16.67 -1.37
N PRO A 80 -15.95 -16.82 -0.96
CA PRO A 80 -17.09 -16.73 -1.86
C PRO A 80 -17.13 -15.41 -2.66
N GLY A 81 -17.25 -15.53 -3.99
CA GLY A 81 -17.30 -14.40 -4.92
C GLY A 81 -15.95 -13.72 -5.16
N ARG A 82 -14.85 -14.35 -4.73
CA ARG A 82 -13.47 -13.92 -5.01
C ARG A 82 -12.76 -14.98 -5.85
N ASP A 83 -11.88 -14.53 -6.73
CA ASP A 83 -11.06 -15.38 -7.56
C ASP A 83 -9.59 -14.97 -7.45
N PHE A 84 -8.69 -15.93 -7.69
CA PHE A 84 -7.28 -15.64 -7.85
C PHE A 84 -7.05 -14.83 -9.13
N SER A 85 -6.40 -13.69 -9.00
CA SER A 85 -6.19 -12.75 -10.12
C SER A 85 -4.72 -12.33 -10.24
N ILE A 86 -4.09 -12.72 -11.35
CA ILE A 86 -2.75 -12.22 -11.68
C ILE A 86 -2.76 -10.70 -11.89
N ALA A 87 -3.86 -10.16 -12.44
CA ALA A 87 -4.01 -8.71 -12.62
C ALA A 87 -4.03 -7.95 -11.29
N ASP A 88 -4.61 -8.54 -10.24
CA ASP A 88 -4.62 -7.95 -8.90
C ASP A 88 -3.25 -8.04 -8.24
N MET A 89 -2.48 -9.10 -8.50
CA MET A 89 -1.07 -9.19 -8.10
C MET A 89 -0.22 -8.10 -8.75
N VAL A 90 -0.42 -7.85 -10.04
CA VAL A 90 0.26 -6.76 -10.76
C VAL A 90 -0.15 -5.41 -10.19
N ALA A 91 -1.43 -5.20 -9.88
CA ALA A 91 -1.93 -4.00 -9.24
C ALA A 91 -1.31 -3.78 -7.85
N ASN A 92 -1.20 -4.83 -7.03
CA ASN A 92 -0.54 -4.79 -5.72
C ASN A 92 0.91 -4.33 -5.86
N THR A 93 1.69 -4.99 -6.71
CA THR A 93 3.11 -4.67 -6.92
C THR A 93 3.28 -3.27 -7.53
N GLY A 94 2.44 -2.90 -8.48
CA GLY A 94 2.39 -1.55 -9.06
C GLY A 94 2.12 -0.48 -7.98
N GLY A 95 1.18 -0.73 -7.09
CA GLY A 95 0.87 0.13 -5.95
C GLY A 95 2.08 0.30 -5.02
N VAL A 96 2.77 -0.78 -4.70
CA VAL A 96 4.00 -0.74 -3.87
C VAL A 96 5.08 0.13 -4.52
N VAL A 97 5.41 -0.12 -5.78
CA VAL A 97 6.46 0.62 -6.50
C VAL A 97 6.11 2.11 -6.60
N MET A 98 4.89 2.41 -6.99
CA MET A 98 4.42 3.80 -7.13
C MET A 98 4.31 4.50 -5.76
N GLY A 99 3.91 3.78 -4.72
CA GLY A 99 3.83 4.32 -3.36
C GLY A 99 5.22 4.71 -2.82
N ILE A 100 6.20 3.83 -2.92
CA ILE A 100 7.59 4.13 -2.52
C ILE A 100 8.15 5.31 -3.37
N GLY A 101 7.95 5.27 -4.68
CA GLY A 101 8.43 6.32 -5.59
C GLY A 101 7.82 7.68 -5.27
N ALA A 102 6.51 7.74 -5.03
CA ALA A 102 5.81 8.97 -4.66
C ALA A 102 6.26 9.49 -3.29
N GLY A 103 6.42 8.61 -2.31
CA GLY A 103 6.93 8.99 -0.98
C GLY A 103 8.35 9.56 -1.06
N TYR A 104 9.22 8.94 -1.87
CA TYR A 104 10.57 9.43 -2.08
C TYR A 104 10.60 10.77 -2.80
N MET A 105 9.74 10.96 -3.80
CA MET A 105 9.58 12.24 -4.51
C MET A 105 9.12 13.35 -3.56
N CYS A 106 8.12 13.08 -2.72
CA CYS A 106 7.65 14.04 -1.71
C CYS A 106 8.78 14.45 -0.75
N LEU A 107 9.57 13.48 -0.30
CA LEU A 107 10.72 13.74 0.57
C LEU A 107 11.79 14.60 -0.12
N ALA A 108 12.12 14.28 -1.37
CA ALA A 108 13.09 15.03 -2.16
C ALA A 108 12.63 16.48 -2.42
N LEU A 109 11.35 16.68 -2.74
CA LEU A 109 10.77 18.01 -2.92
C LEU A 109 10.79 18.80 -1.62
N HIS A 110 10.45 18.20 -0.50
CA HIS A 110 10.52 18.86 0.80
C HIS A 110 11.93 19.32 1.16
N GLN A 111 12.94 18.49 0.87
CA GLN A 111 14.35 18.83 1.11
C GLN A 111 14.89 19.90 0.14
N ALA A 112 14.29 20.05 -1.04
CA ALA A 112 14.67 21.05 -2.03
C ALA A 112 14.03 22.43 -1.79
N LEU A 113 13.02 22.52 -0.91
CA LEU A 113 12.37 23.81 -0.59
C LEU A 113 13.29 24.66 0.29
N PRO A 114 13.44 25.97 0.01
CA PRO A 114 14.21 26.87 0.88
C PRO A 114 13.59 26.94 2.28
N ASP A 115 14.44 27.05 3.32
CA ASP A 115 14.03 27.16 4.72
C ASP A 115 13.02 28.32 4.98
N SER A 116 13.05 29.37 4.13
CA SER A 116 12.11 30.49 4.19
C SER A 116 10.64 30.14 3.92
N LEU A 117 10.37 29.02 3.25
CA LEU A 117 9.01 28.53 3.01
C LEU A 117 8.56 27.53 4.08
N GLY A 118 9.49 26.83 4.73
CA GLY A 118 9.22 25.88 5.80
C GLY A 118 8.66 26.53 7.09
N THR A 119 8.89 27.83 7.28
CA THR A 119 8.36 28.60 8.42
C THR A 119 6.94 29.12 8.22
N LEU A 120 6.37 28.99 7.02
CA LEU A 120 5.00 29.45 6.68
C LEU A 120 3.97 28.32 6.67
N LEU A 121 4.40 27.08 6.81
CA LEU A 121 3.57 25.89 6.88
C LEU A 121 3.67 25.22 8.25
#